data_a0a7b010bfe11319774faebb57e9bd54
#
_entry.id   a0a7b010bfe11319774faebb57e9bd54
#
_cell.length_a   1.000
_cell.length_b   1.000
_cell.length_c   1.000
_cell.angle_alpha   90.00
_cell.angle_beta   90.00
_cell.angle_gamma   90.00
#
_symmetry.space_group_name_H-M   'P 1'
#
loop_
_entity.id
_entity.type
_entity.pdbx_description
1 polymer ?
#
loop_
_entity_poly.entity_id
_entity_poly.type
_entity_poly.pdbx_seq_one_letter_code
_entity_poly.pdbx_strand_id
1 'polypeptide(L)'
;MQKRLPRSLVEKIMQKIPLTVRGAEMLKQELQHLKSVERPAIIEAIAEARTHGDLSENAEYEAAKEKQGFIEGRISELENKLSVAHIIDPTEIHAEGKIVFGCTVVLEDLENETQVRYQIVGDDEADIKDNKISISSPISRALIGKEEGDVAEVQAPGGVREYEVIEVLYI
;
A
#
# COMPACT_ATOMS: atom_id res chain seq x y z
N MET A 1 -9.78 38.42 3.91
CA MET A 1 -10.91 37.46 3.98
C MET A 1 -10.45 36.13 3.36
N GLN A 2 -10.00 35.19 4.16
CA GLN A 2 -9.62 33.86 3.68
C GLN A 2 -10.92 33.05 3.43
N LYS A 3 -11.22 32.74 2.17
CA LYS A 3 -12.32 31.85 1.81
C LYS A 3 -11.98 30.44 2.34
N ARG A 4 -12.67 30.01 3.38
CA ARG A 4 -12.63 28.60 3.80
C ARG A 4 -13.18 27.75 2.67
N LEU A 5 -12.38 26.76 2.23
CA LEU A 5 -12.81 25.78 1.25
C LEU A 5 -14.06 25.02 1.78
N PRO A 6 -15.02 24.68 0.94
CA PRO A 6 -16.18 23.92 1.37
C PRO A 6 -15.76 22.57 1.95
N ARG A 7 -16.45 22.15 3.04
CA ARG A 7 -16.15 20.95 3.82
C ARG A 7 -16.03 19.68 2.96
N SER A 8 -16.84 19.58 1.92
CA SER A 8 -16.78 18.49 0.94
C SER A 8 -15.49 18.45 0.10
N LEU A 9 -14.89 19.61 -0.15
CA LEU A 9 -13.61 19.72 -0.87
C LEU A 9 -12.45 19.38 0.06
N VAL A 10 -12.51 19.78 1.33
CA VAL A 10 -11.53 19.44 2.36
C VAL A 10 -11.56 17.92 2.63
N GLU A 11 -12.73 17.32 2.73
CA GLU A 11 -12.91 15.89 2.89
C GLU A 11 -12.39 15.10 1.68
N LYS A 12 -12.60 15.60 0.45
CA LYS A 12 -12.04 14.99 -0.77
C LYS A 12 -10.51 15.10 -0.85
N ILE A 13 -9.95 16.18 -0.32
CA ILE A 13 -8.48 16.36 -0.25
C ILE A 13 -7.87 15.45 0.82
N MET A 14 -8.60 15.20 1.92
CA MET A 14 -8.16 14.32 3.02
C MET A 14 -8.27 12.82 2.71
N GLN A 15 -8.95 12.42 1.61
CA GLN A 15 -9.12 11.02 1.20
C GLN A 15 -8.13 10.57 0.12
N LYS A 16 -7.11 11.37 -0.19
CA LYS A 16 -6.08 10.96 -1.14
C LYS A 16 -5.21 9.87 -0.54
N ILE A 17 -5.07 8.77 -1.27
CA ILE A 17 -4.19 7.65 -0.89
C ILE A 17 -2.80 7.91 -1.47
N PRO A 18 -1.75 8.02 -0.65
CA PRO A 18 -0.41 8.19 -1.17
C PRO A 18 0.09 6.87 -1.77
N LEU A 19 0.65 6.95 -2.97
CA LEU A 19 1.34 5.85 -3.64
C LEU A 19 2.68 6.38 -4.15
N THR A 20 3.72 5.54 -4.08
CA THR A 20 4.92 5.82 -4.86
C THR A 20 4.65 5.60 -6.34
N VAL A 21 5.49 6.15 -7.22
CA VAL A 21 5.40 5.88 -8.67
C VAL A 21 5.41 4.38 -8.94
N ARG A 22 6.31 3.64 -8.27
CA ARG A 22 6.40 2.17 -8.38
C ARG A 22 5.13 1.48 -7.89
N GLY A 23 4.61 1.88 -6.73
CA GLY A 23 3.37 1.32 -6.17
C GLY A 23 2.16 1.55 -7.08
N ALA A 24 2.03 2.74 -7.65
CA ALA A 24 0.98 3.04 -8.62
C ALA A 24 1.08 2.17 -9.88
N GLU A 25 2.29 1.96 -10.38
CA GLU A 25 2.51 1.10 -11.55
C GLU A 25 2.18 -0.36 -11.27
N MET A 26 2.56 -0.88 -10.10
CA MET A 26 2.20 -2.23 -9.66
C MET A 26 0.68 -2.42 -9.63
N LEU A 27 -0.08 -1.48 -9.07
CA LEU A 27 -1.54 -1.56 -9.02
C LEU A 27 -2.18 -1.47 -10.41
N LYS A 28 -1.64 -0.65 -11.30
CA LYS A 28 -2.11 -0.57 -12.70
C LYS A 28 -1.90 -1.88 -13.44
N GLN A 29 -0.74 -2.51 -13.28
CA GLN A 29 -0.43 -3.80 -13.89
C GLN A 29 -1.33 -4.91 -13.35
N GLU A 30 -1.56 -4.96 -12.04
CA GLU A 30 -2.49 -5.90 -11.42
C GLU A 30 -3.91 -5.71 -11.96
N LEU A 31 -4.39 -4.47 -12.01
CA LEU A 31 -5.72 -4.14 -12.56
C LEU A 31 -5.86 -4.59 -14.01
N GLN A 32 -4.86 -4.32 -14.84
CA GLN A 32 -4.87 -4.75 -16.23
C GLN A 32 -4.91 -6.28 -16.35
N HIS A 33 -4.11 -7.00 -15.56
CA HIS A 33 -4.10 -8.46 -15.53
C HIS A 33 -5.46 -9.04 -15.11
N LEU A 34 -6.06 -8.50 -14.06
CA LEU A 34 -7.38 -8.93 -13.60
C LEU A 34 -8.46 -8.74 -14.69
N LYS A 35 -8.43 -7.62 -15.40
CA LYS A 35 -9.42 -7.32 -16.45
C LYS A 35 -9.20 -8.10 -17.73
N SER A 36 -7.95 -8.29 -18.14
CA SER A 36 -7.62 -8.89 -19.46
C SER A 36 -7.37 -10.39 -19.42
N VAL A 37 -7.03 -10.95 -18.27
CA VAL A 37 -6.68 -12.37 -18.10
C VAL A 37 -7.63 -13.08 -17.13
N GLU A 38 -7.70 -12.65 -15.88
CA GLU A 38 -8.45 -13.35 -14.84
C GLU A 38 -9.96 -13.29 -15.05
N ARG A 39 -10.50 -12.13 -15.38
CA ARG A 39 -11.93 -11.95 -15.63
C ARG A 39 -12.44 -12.80 -16.81
N PRO A 40 -11.80 -12.77 -18.00
CA PRO A 40 -12.21 -13.65 -19.10
C PRO A 40 -12.09 -15.13 -18.74
N ALA A 41 -11.03 -15.54 -18.04
CA ALA A 41 -10.83 -16.93 -17.65
C ALA A 41 -11.92 -17.44 -16.69
N ILE A 42 -12.33 -16.62 -15.71
CA ILE A 42 -13.38 -17.05 -14.78
C ILE A 42 -14.77 -17.05 -15.43
N ILE A 43 -15.04 -16.16 -16.38
CA ILE A 43 -16.28 -16.18 -17.16
C ILE A 43 -16.37 -17.49 -17.96
N GLU A 44 -15.29 -17.90 -18.59
CA GLU A 44 -15.22 -19.18 -19.32
C GLU A 44 -15.39 -20.37 -18.38
N ALA A 45 -14.72 -20.38 -17.22
CA ALA A 45 -14.85 -21.45 -16.22
C ALA A 45 -16.30 -21.58 -15.69
N ILE A 46 -17.01 -20.47 -15.49
CA ILE A 46 -18.41 -20.48 -15.09
C ILE A 46 -19.29 -21.07 -16.21
N ALA A 47 -19.05 -20.68 -17.45
CA ALA A 47 -19.78 -21.20 -18.59
C ALA A 47 -19.56 -22.70 -18.74
N GLU A 48 -18.34 -23.21 -18.58
CA GLU A 48 -18.01 -24.62 -18.58
C GLU A 48 -18.69 -25.36 -17.43
N ALA A 49 -18.63 -24.88 -16.22
CA ALA A 49 -19.26 -25.50 -15.05
C ALA A 49 -20.78 -25.62 -15.19
N ARG A 50 -21.45 -24.72 -15.89
CA ARG A 50 -22.89 -24.82 -16.21
C ARG A 50 -23.23 -25.99 -17.08
N THR A 51 -22.30 -26.53 -17.88
CA THR A 51 -22.51 -27.68 -18.72
C THR A 51 -22.58 -29.01 -17.96
N HIS A 52 -22.16 -29.05 -16.69
CA HIS A 52 -22.07 -30.23 -15.84
C HIS A 52 -23.36 -30.59 -15.09
N GLY A 53 -24.50 -29.95 -15.37
CA GLY A 53 -25.82 -30.33 -14.84
C GLY A 53 -26.36 -29.43 -13.73
N ASP A 54 -26.86 -30.01 -12.62
CA ASP A 54 -27.51 -29.25 -11.55
C ASP A 54 -26.54 -28.25 -10.84
N LEU A 55 -26.82 -26.96 -11.02
CA LEU A 55 -26.02 -25.87 -10.48
C LEU A 55 -26.11 -25.77 -8.95
N SER A 56 -27.18 -26.26 -8.33
CA SER A 56 -27.36 -26.19 -6.88
C SER A 56 -26.43 -27.11 -6.08
N GLU A 57 -25.92 -28.18 -6.73
CA GLU A 57 -24.99 -29.14 -6.14
C GLU A 57 -23.62 -29.16 -6.87
N ASN A 58 -23.39 -28.23 -7.78
CA ASN A 58 -22.17 -28.15 -8.56
C ASN A 58 -21.09 -27.35 -7.84
N ALA A 59 -20.19 -28.06 -7.16
CA ALA A 59 -19.08 -27.46 -6.40
C ALA A 59 -18.11 -26.65 -7.31
N GLU A 60 -17.90 -27.04 -8.56
CA GLU A 60 -17.07 -26.30 -9.51
C GLU A 60 -17.70 -24.95 -9.87
N TYR A 61 -19.02 -24.92 -10.07
CA TYR A 61 -19.77 -23.70 -10.33
C TYR A 61 -19.70 -22.73 -9.12
N GLU A 62 -19.93 -23.23 -7.91
CA GLU A 62 -19.86 -22.43 -6.70
C GLU A 62 -18.47 -21.85 -6.48
N ALA A 63 -17.42 -22.66 -6.64
CA ALA A 63 -16.03 -22.20 -6.53
C ALA A 63 -15.69 -21.14 -7.57
N ALA A 64 -16.15 -21.31 -8.81
CA ALA A 64 -15.93 -20.34 -9.89
C ALA A 64 -16.67 -19.02 -9.62
N LYS A 65 -17.90 -19.08 -9.09
CA LYS A 65 -18.67 -17.89 -8.69
C LYS A 65 -18.01 -17.14 -7.54
N GLU A 66 -17.50 -17.85 -6.55
CA GLU A 66 -16.76 -17.25 -5.43
C GLU A 66 -15.49 -16.54 -5.92
N LYS A 67 -14.70 -17.22 -6.77
CA LYS A 67 -13.51 -16.63 -7.40
C LYS A 67 -13.87 -15.40 -8.24
N GLN A 68 -14.96 -15.41 -8.98
CA GLN A 68 -15.44 -14.23 -9.71
C GLN A 68 -15.71 -13.06 -8.79
N GLY A 69 -16.34 -13.31 -7.63
CA GLY A 69 -16.60 -12.28 -6.62
C GLY A 69 -15.31 -11.63 -6.11
N PHE A 70 -14.27 -12.41 -5.84
CA PHE A 70 -12.95 -11.91 -5.45
C PHE A 70 -12.30 -11.08 -6.55
N ILE A 71 -12.33 -11.52 -7.80
CA ILE A 71 -11.78 -10.80 -8.95
C ILE A 71 -12.48 -9.45 -9.13
N GLU A 72 -13.81 -9.42 -9.14
CA GLU A 72 -14.58 -8.17 -9.31
C GLU A 72 -14.41 -7.22 -8.13
N GLY A 73 -14.35 -7.76 -6.90
CA GLY A 73 -14.08 -6.98 -5.70
C GLY A 73 -12.68 -6.33 -5.72
N ARG A 74 -11.66 -7.08 -6.16
CA ARG A 74 -10.30 -6.55 -6.28
C ARG A 74 -10.19 -5.50 -7.38
N ILE A 75 -10.83 -5.71 -8.52
CA ILE A 75 -10.90 -4.70 -9.61
C ILE A 75 -11.50 -3.40 -9.08
N SER A 76 -12.63 -3.46 -8.40
CA SER A 76 -13.30 -2.29 -7.84
C SER A 76 -12.41 -1.56 -6.82
N GLU A 77 -11.74 -2.29 -5.95
CA GLU A 77 -10.78 -1.74 -4.97
C GLU A 77 -9.62 -1.02 -5.65
N LEU A 78 -8.99 -1.65 -6.65
CA LEU A 78 -7.86 -1.05 -7.38
C LEU A 78 -8.27 0.18 -8.18
N GLU A 79 -9.43 0.15 -8.84
CA GLU A 79 -9.97 1.31 -9.56
C GLU A 79 -10.22 2.49 -8.60
N ASN A 80 -10.78 2.21 -7.42
CA ASN A 80 -11.00 3.25 -6.41
C ASN A 80 -9.68 3.82 -5.88
N LYS A 81 -8.72 2.98 -5.50
CA LYS A 81 -7.40 3.42 -5.02
C LYS A 81 -6.69 4.28 -6.05
N LEU A 82 -6.65 3.86 -7.30
CA LEU A 82 -6.01 4.61 -8.38
C LEU A 82 -6.73 5.93 -8.68
N SER A 83 -8.05 5.99 -8.54
CA SER A 83 -8.83 7.21 -8.78
C SER A 83 -8.58 8.32 -7.75
N VAL A 84 -8.25 7.95 -6.52
CA VAL A 84 -7.97 8.89 -5.40
C VAL A 84 -6.48 8.95 -5.05
N ALA A 85 -5.62 8.35 -5.86
CA ALA A 85 -4.19 8.28 -5.60
C ALA A 85 -3.52 9.67 -5.66
N HIS A 86 -2.64 9.91 -4.72
CA HIS A 86 -1.63 10.95 -4.79
C HIS A 86 -0.27 10.27 -5.04
N ILE A 87 0.23 10.39 -6.27
CA ILE A 87 1.47 9.73 -6.69
C ILE A 87 2.67 10.59 -6.29
N ILE A 88 3.60 9.99 -5.56
CA ILE A 88 4.80 10.62 -5.04
C ILE A 88 6.02 9.97 -5.69
N ASP A 89 6.84 10.79 -6.35
CA ASP A 89 8.16 10.39 -6.79
C ASP A 89 9.16 10.63 -5.65
N PRO A 90 9.78 9.56 -5.11
CA PRO A 90 10.74 9.72 -4.00
C PRO A 90 11.91 10.65 -4.32
N THR A 91 12.32 10.71 -5.59
CA THR A 91 13.46 11.55 -6.03
C THR A 91 13.12 13.04 -6.11
N GLU A 92 11.83 13.38 -6.11
CA GLU A 92 11.32 14.76 -6.18
C GLU A 92 10.84 15.29 -4.83
N ILE A 93 11.08 14.56 -3.74
CA ILE A 93 10.68 14.98 -2.38
C ILE A 93 11.55 16.14 -1.91
N HIS A 94 10.90 17.20 -1.43
CA HIS A 94 11.52 18.35 -0.80
C HIS A 94 10.99 18.50 0.64
N ALA A 95 11.53 17.70 1.56
CA ALA A 95 11.08 17.66 2.96
C ALA A 95 12.14 18.10 3.98
N GLU A 96 13.21 18.73 3.50
CA GLU A 96 14.25 19.36 4.36
C GLU A 96 14.84 18.40 5.40
N GLY A 97 15.07 17.14 5.03
CA GLY A 97 15.63 16.10 5.90
C GLY A 97 14.63 15.37 6.78
N LYS A 98 13.33 15.71 6.70
CA LYS A 98 12.30 15.02 7.47
C LYS A 98 11.87 13.72 6.81
N ILE A 99 11.52 12.75 7.65
CA ILE A 99 10.95 11.48 7.21
C ILE A 99 9.50 11.72 6.79
N VAL A 100 9.22 11.43 5.53
CA VAL A 100 7.90 11.53 4.91
C VAL A 100 7.62 10.26 4.10
N PHE A 101 6.36 10.10 3.67
CA PHE A 101 5.99 9.01 2.76
C PHE A 101 6.90 8.98 1.52
N GLY A 102 7.35 7.78 1.15
CA GLY A 102 8.19 7.53 -0.03
C GLY A 102 9.69 7.60 0.23
N CYS A 103 10.15 8.22 1.32
CA CYS A 103 11.57 8.31 1.63
C CYS A 103 12.15 6.97 2.10
N THR A 104 13.48 6.85 1.99
CA THR A 104 14.25 5.73 2.54
C THR A 104 15.00 6.20 3.79
N VAL A 105 14.92 5.43 4.85
CA VAL A 105 15.57 5.73 6.13
C VAL A 105 16.58 4.64 6.50
N VAL A 106 17.72 5.05 7.01
CA VAL A 106 18.68 4.17 7.67
C VAL A 106 18.51 4.35 9.16
N LEU A 107 18.22 3.27 9.85
CA LEU A 107 17.95 3.21 11.29
C LEU A 107 18.96 2.33 12.00
N GLU A 108 19.31 2.68 13.22
CA GLU A 108 20.04 1.81 14.12
C GLU A 108 19.11 1.34 15.25
N ASP A 109 18.96 0.03 15.37
CA ASP A 109 18.29 -0.59 16.53
C ASP A 109 19.21 -0.46 17.73
N LEU A 110 18.81 0.36 18.71
CA LEU A 110 19.66 0.65 19.87
C LEU A 110 19.81 -0.50 20.84
N GLU A 111 18.95 -1.51 20.77
CA GLU A 111 19.05 -2.72 21.59
C GLU A 111 20.10 -3.70 21.03
N ASN A 112 20.11 -3.87 19.71
CA ASN A 112 20.96 -4.87 19.04
C ASN A 112 22.18 -4.27 18.34
N GLU A 113 22.32 -2.95 18.32
CA GLU A 113 23.38 -2.20 17.62
C GLU A 113 23.48 -2.60 16.12
N THR A 114 22.32 -2.88 15.49
CA THR A 114 22.22 -3.28 14.10
C THR A 114 21.55 -2.22 13.26
N GLN A 115 22.07 -1.97 12.05
CA GLN A 115 21.46 -1.06 11.12
C GLN A 115 20.50 -1.77 10.18
N VAL A 116 19.37 -1.12 9.92
CA VAL A 116 18.38 -1.52 8.94
C VAL A 116 18.04 -0.36 8.04
N ARG A 117 17.66 -0.68 6.80
CA ARG A 117 17.26 0.31 5.81
C ARG A 117 15.87 0.00 5.33
N TYR A 118 14.95 0.96 5.45
CA TYR A 118 13.56 0.81 5.05
C TYR A 118 13.12 1.96 4.14
N GLN A 119 12.28 1.64 3.15
CA GLN A 119 11.49 2.63 2.42
C GLN A 119 10.06 2.62 2.95
N ILE A 120 9.49 3.79 3.20
CA ILE A 120 8.09 3.95 3.62
C ILE A 120 7.21 4.07 2.38
N VAL A 121 6.31 3.09 2.22
CA VAL A 121 5.47 2.93 1.03
C VAL A 121 4.00 2.73 1.40
N GLY A 122 3.12 2.63 0.41
CA GLY A 122 1.73 2.28 0.62
C GLY A 122 1.54 0.81 1.03
N ASP A 123 0.36 0.49 1.57
CA ASP A 123 0.07 -0.85 2.10
C ASP A 123 0.23 -1.95 1.05
N ASP A 124 -0.17 -1.70 -0.19
CA ASP A 124 -0.09 -2.68 -1.29
C ASP A 124 1.35 -2.91 -1.80
N GLU A 125 2.23 -1.94 -1.61
CA GLU A 125 3.65 -2.03 -2.02
C GLU A 125 4.54 -2.60 -0.91
N ALA A 126 4.08 -2.61 0.33
CA ALA A 126 4.85 -3.04 1.49
C ALA A 126 5.28 -4.50 1.35
N ASP A 127 6.59 -4.73 1.51
CA ASP A 127 7.21 -6.05 1.55
C ASP A 127 8.48 -5.99 2.40
N ILE A 128 8.44 -6.62 3.56
CA ILE A 128 9.58 -6.62 4.48
C ILE A 128 10.82 -7.33 3.90
N LYS A 129 10.65 -8.26 2.96
CA LYS A 129 11.75 -8.92 2.28
C LYS A 129 12.53 -7.97 1.38
N ASP A 130 11.83 -6.98 0.83
CA ASP A 130 12.39 -5.90 0.01
C ASP A 130 12.67 -4.63 0.84
N ASN A 131 12.65 -4.71 2.16
CA ASN A 131 12.82 -3.57 3.07
C ASN A 131 11.83 -2.41 2.80
N LYS A 132 10.62 -2.75 2.41
CA LYS A 132 9.52 -1.80 2.22
C LYS A 132 8.50 -1.95 3.34
N ILE A 133 8.33 -0.89 4.11
CA ILE A 133 7.39 -0.86 5.23
C ILE A 133 6.17 -0.02 4.90
N SER A 134 5.00 -0.49 5.34
CA SER A 134 3.76 0.25 5.16
C SER A 134 3.76 1.54 5.96
N ILE A 135 3.22 2.61 5.35
CA ILE A 135 2.95 3.89 6.04
C ILE A 135 2.04 3.71 7.27
N SER A 136 1.17 2.72 7.27
CA SER A 136 0.28 2.40 8.39
C SER A 136 0.92 1.57 9.49
N SER A 137 2.13 1.05 9.29
CA SER A 137 2.84 0.26 10.29
C SER A 137 3.24 1.07 11.53
N PRO A 138 3.35 0.44 12.72
CA PRO A 138 3.77 1.13 13.94
C PRO A 138 5.13 1.83 13.81
N ILE A 139 6.08 1.21 13.12
CA ILE A 139 7.41 1.78 12.92
C ILE A 139 7.35 3.02 12.02
N SER A 140 6.59 2.98 10.93
CA SER A 140 6.41 4.15 10.06
C SER A 140 5.75 5.32 10.78
N ARG A 141 4.73 5.04 11.60
CA ARG A 141 4.05 6.07 12.39
C ARG A 141 4.97 6.73 13.41
N ALA A 142 5.88 5.98 14.00
CA ALA A 142 6.87 6.52 14.93
C ALA A 142 7.95 7.35 14.23
N LEU A 143 8.25 7.05 12.96
CA LEU A 143 9.31 7.70 12.19
C LEU A 143 8.85 9.00 11.50
N ILE A 144 7.62 9.04 10.98
CA ILE A 144 7.11 10.19 10.22
C ILE A 144 7.32 11.50 10.97
N GLY A 145 7.91 12.48 10.27
CA GLY A 145 8.21 13.81 10.81
C GLY A 145 9.52 13.92 11.60
N LYS A 146 10.19 12.81 11.86
CA LYS A 146 11.52 12.81 12.47
C LYS A 146 12.59 13.10 11.44
N GLU A 147 13.78 13.45 11.92
CA GLU A 147 14.95 13.79 11.12
C GLU A 147 16.19 13.06 11.63
N GLU A 148 17.29 13.17 10.90
CA GLU A 148 18.56 12.56 11.27
C GLU A 148 18.99 12.96 12.69
N GLY A 149 19.39 11.98 13.49
CA GLY A 149 19.77 12.13 14.90
C GLY A 149 18.60 11.95 15.89
N ASP A 150 17.35 11.93 15.43
CA ASP A 150 16.20 11.67 16.30
C ASP A 150 16.12 10.19 16.68
N VAL A 151 15.51 9.91 17.82
CA VAL A 151 15.17 8.57 18.28
C VAL A 151 13.67 8.35 18.18
N ALA A 152 13.28 7.24 17.57
CA ALA A 152 11.90 6.81 17.46
C ALA A 152 11.63 5.63 18.41
N GLU A 153 10.58 5.73 19.21
CA GLU A 153 10.09 4.65 20.06
C GLU A 153 8.96 3.90 19.34
N VAL A 154 9.14 2.60 19.15
CA VAL A 154 8.17 1.74 18.48
C VAL A 154 7.60 0.75 19.47
N GLN A 155 6.27 0.75 19.62
CA GLN A 155 5.57 -0.25 20.40
C GLN A 155 5.51 -1.57 19.61
N ALA A 156 6.20 -2.59 20.11
CA ALA A 156 6.21 -3.93 19.51
C ALA A 156 5.63 -4.96 20.50
N PRO A 157 5.18 -6.15 20.02
CA PRO A 157 4.62 -7.17 20.90
C PRO A 157 5.57 -7.63 22.03
N GLY A 158 6.88 -7.53 21.80
CA GLY A 158 7.92 -7.86 22.79
C GLY A 158 8.33 -6.71 23.70
N GLY A 159 7.71 -5.53 23.59
CA GLY A 159 8.02 -4.31 24.33
C GLY A 159 8.33 -3.11 23.44
N VAL A 160 8.88 -2.04 24.03
CA VAL A 160 9.28 -0.84 23.29
C VAL A 160 10.66 -1.09 22.67
N ARG A 161 10.77 -0.76 21.37
CA ARG A 161 12.06 -0.72 20.65
C ARG A 161 12.41 0.72 20.30
N GLU A 162 13.66 1.06 20.43
CA GLU A 162 14.18 2.38 20.09
C GLU A 162 15.08 2.27 18.85
N TYR A 163 14.81 3.17 17.89
CA TYR A 163 15.61 3.31 16.67
C TYR A 163 16.14 4.74 16.56
N GLU A 164 17.43 4.87 16.35
CA GLU A 164 18.02 6.16 15.98
C GLU A 164 17.97 6.32 14.45
N VAL A 165 17.55 7.50 14.00
CA VAL A 165 17.58 7.88 12.59
C VAL A 165 19.00 8.26 12.20
N ILE A 166 19.67 7.41 11.43
CA ILE A 166 21.04 7.63 10.99
C ILE A 166 21.07 8.49 9.72
N GLU A 167 20.16 8.23 8.77
CA GLU A 167 20.13 8.94 7.50
C GLU A 167 18.71 8.94 6.91
N VAL A 168 18.34 10.04 6.26
CA VAL A 168 17.08 10.17 5.51
C VAL A 168 17.42 10.42 4.04
N LEU A 169 16.95 9.55 3.16
CA LEU A 169 17.24 9.56 1.73
C LEU A 169 15.97 9.74 0.91
N TYR A 170 16.03 10.61 -0.07
CA TYR A 170 14.98 10.82 -1.08
C TYR A 170 15.44 10.25 -2.41
N ILE A 171 15.33 8.90 -2.54
CA ILE A 171 15.83 8.11 -3.66
C ILE A 171 14.78 7.16 -4.23
#